data_8a0709ca7ab9633db6897f8999cd4682
#
_entry.id   8a0709ca7ab9633db6897f8999cd4682
#
_cell.length_a   1.000
_cell.length_b   1.000
_cell.length_c   1.000
_cell.angle_alpha   90.00
_cell.angle_beta   90.00
_cell.angle_gamma   90.00
#
_symmetry.space_group_name_H-M   'P 1'
#
loop_
_entity.id
_entity.type
_entity.pdbx_description
1 polymer ?
#
loop_
_entity_poly.entity_id
_entity_poly.type
_entity_poly.pdbx_seq_one_letter_code
_entity_poly.pdbx_strand_id
1 'polypeptide(L)'
;MSRFSIPLFRPLCVLALLVLAGCASKTTTTPESRPADVRAQLLKLLPDNVKDRQGWATDIATAFTTQGLDPSNENLCSVLAVTEQESTFNADPQVPNLSKIAWQEIDRRAEKVHVPAFLVRTALLIKSPNGKSYSERLDKVRTEKELSAIFDDFIDMVPMGQTLFGRLNPVHTGGPMQVSIAFAEANAKGYPYTVDGTIRQEVFSRRGGMYFGIKHLLGYPANYPQSIYRFADFNAGWYASRNAAFQRAVSRLTGIKLALDGDLINYGSDKASATELAVRALGKRLDMSDSAIHRALEKGNSLDFEDTSLYERVFALADKSGTKAPRAILPGITLESPKITRKLTTAWFAQRVDDRRQRCLVRAK
;
A
#
# COMPACT_ATOMS: atom_id res chain seq x y z
N MET A 1 24.63 89.29 -21.22
CA MET A 1 25.92 89.76 -20.57
C MET A 1 26.20 88.81 -19.42
N SER A 2 27.51 88.43 -19.29
CA SER A 2 28.15 87.66 -18.22
C SER A 2 27.80 86.17 -18.18
N ARG A 3 28.60 85.29 -18.72
CA ARG A 3 29.89 84.65 -18.39
C ARG A 3 30.07 84.32 -16.91
N PHE A 4 30.18 83.02 -16.60
CA PHE A 4 31.22 82.40 -15.74
C PHE A 4 30.97 80.88 -15.73
N SER A 5 31.76 80.11 -16.39
CA SER A 5 33.00 79.37 -16.00
C SER A 5 32.79 78.19 -15.11
N ILE A 6 33.08 77.02 -15.68
CA ILE A 6 33.21 75.69 -15.09
C ILE A 6 34.49 75.60 -14.22
N PRO A 7 34.52 74.77 -13.16
CA PRO A 7 35.68 73.88 -13.15
C PRO A 7 35.27 72.38 -13.03
N LEU A 8 36.00 71.62 -13.81
CA LEU A 8 36.21 70.20 -13.83
C LEU A 8 36.61 69.68 -12.44
N PHE A 9 35.79 68.73 -11.89
CA PHE A 9 36.31 67.84 -10.87
C PHE A 9 36.09 66.40 -11.33
N ARG A 10 37.17 65.68 -11.60
CA ARG A 10 37.22 64.23 -11.78
C ARG A 10 37.16 63.59 -10.40
N PRO A 11 36.30 62.66 -10.17
CA PRO A 11 36.56 61.66 -9.15
C PRO A 11 37.03 60.37 -9.80
N LEU A 12 38.10 59.89 -9.25
CA LEU A 12 38.77 58.61 -9.39
C LEU A 12 37.81 57.45 -9.20
N CYS A 13 37.53 56.67 -10.25
CA CYS A 13 36.82 55.39 -10.08
C CYS A 13 37.78 54.35 -9.47
N VAL A 14 37.63 54.10 -8.18
CA VAL A 14 38.21 52.93 -7.52
C VAL A 14 37.33 51.73 -7.88
N LEU A 15 37.84 50.88 -8.77
CA LEU A 15 37.23 49.62 -9.16
C LEU A 15 37.45 48.58 -8.03
N ALA A 16 36.49 48.45 -7.13
CA ALA A 16 36.48 47.37 -6.13
C ALA A 16 36.02 46.08 -6.81
N LEU A 17 36.94 45.21 -7.19
CA LEU A 17 36.67 43.83 -7.59
C LEU A 17 36.27 43.03 -6.35
N LEU A 18 34.95 42.88 -6.12
CA LEU A 18 34.40 41.90 -5.22
C LEU A 18 34.47 40.51 -5.88
N VAL A 19 35.47 39.73 -5.48
CA VAL A 19 35.55 38.30 -5.78
C VAL A 19 34.47 37.59 -4.95
N LEU A 20 33.30 37.35 -5.55
CA LEU A 20 32.30 36.45 -5.03
C LEU A 20 32.81 35.01 -5.21
N ALA A 21 33.48 34.48 -4.18
CA ALA A 21 33.71 33.04 -4.04
C ALA A 21 32.38 32.37 -3.78
N GLY A 22 31.63 32.08 -4.83
CA GLY A 22 30.47 31.21 -4.76
C GLY A 22 30.90 29.81 -4.37
N CYS A 23 30.62 29.38 -3.14
CA CYS A 23 30.61 27.97 -2.79
C CYS A 23 29.57 27.26 -3.66
N ALA A 24 29.98 26.73 -4.81
CA ALA A 24 29.20 25.78 -5.56
C ALA A 24 29.13 24.50 -4.73
N SER A 25 28.09 24.39 -3.92
CA SER A 25 27.67 23.10 -3.36
C SER A 25 27.42 22.19 -4.56
N LYS A 26 28.34 21.27 -4.81
CA LYS A 26 28.08 20.15 -5.74
C LYS A 26 26.92 19.36 -5.16
N THR A 27 25.70 19.72 -5.53
CA THR A 27 24.57 18.82 -5.43
C THR A 27 24.92 17.65 -6.35
N THR A 28 25.36 16.55 -5.77
CA THR A 28 25.51 15.28 -6.47
C THR A 28 24.09 14.84 -6.79
N THR A 29 23.55 15.33 -7.91
CA THR A 29 22.36 14.73 -8.52
C THR A 29 22.78 13.33 -8.92
N THR A 30 22.29 12.34 -8.17
CA THR A 30 22.36 10.94 -8.58
C THR A 30 21.81 10.88 -10.01
N PRO A 31 22.56 10.33 -10.99
CA PRO A 31 22.07 10.27 -12.36
C PRO A 31 20.72 9.57 -12.36
N GLU A 32 19.72 10.20 -12.98
CA GLU A 32 18.41 9.59 -13.17
C GLU A 32 18.60 8.26 -13.89
N SER A 33 18.28 7.15 -13.23
CA SER A 33 18.51 5.81 -13.76
C SER A 33 17.59 5.56 -14.97
N ARG A 34 18.20 5.26 -16.12
CA ARG A 34 17.43 5.00 -17.33
C ARG A 34 16.64 3.69 -17.19
N PRO A 35 15.41 3.60 -17.75
CA PRO A 35 14.59 2.36 -17.68
C PRO A 35 15.32 1.11 -18.18
N ALA A 36 16.24 1.26 -19.14
CA ALA A 36 17.07 0.14 -19.63
C ALA A 36 18.03 -0.40 -18.56
N ASP A 37 18.61 0.48 -17.75
CA ASP A 37 19.54 0.12 -16.68
C ASP A 37 18.78 -0.59 -15.55
N VAL A 38 17.57 -0.12 -15.21
CA VAL A 38 16.68 -0.76 -14.22
C VAL A 38 16.27 -2.16 -14.66
N ARG A 39 15.94 -2.36 -15.95
CA ARG A 39 15.63 -3.71 -16.48
C ARG A 39 16.83 -4.65 -16.39
N ALA A 40 18.01 -4.19 -16.76
CA ALA A 40 19.22 -5.00 -16.66
C ALA A 40 19.54 -5.40 -15.21
N GLN A 41 19.35 -4.49 -14.27
CA GLN A 41 19.49 -4.73 -12.83
C GLN A 41 18.46 -5.77 -12.34
N LEU A 42 17.18 -5.62 -12.71
CA LEU A 42 16.11 -6.58 -12.37
C LEU A 42 16.39 -7.99 -12.90
N LEU A 43 16.97 -8.12 -14.10
CA LEU A 43 17.34 -9.42 -14.65
C LEU A 43 18.42 -10.14 -13.84
N LYS A 44 19.30 -9.41 -13.15
CA LYS A 44 20.26 -9.98 -12.22
C LYS A 44 19.61 -10.39 -10.89
N LEU A 45 18.61 -9.60 -10.43
CA LEU A 45 17.96 -9.80 -9.15
C LEU A 45 16.86 -10.87 -9.17
N LEU A 46 16.20 -11.09 -10.31
CA LEU A 46 15.15 -12.09 -10.46
C LEU A 46 15.70 -13.51 -10.30
N PRO A 47 15.01 -14.40 -9.57
CA PRO A 47 15.37 -15.81 -9.52
C PRO A 47 15.41 -16.47 -10.90
N ASP A 48 16.33 -17.40 -11.12
CA ASP A 48 16.52 -18.04 -12.44
C ASP A 48 15.34 -18.91 -12.90
N ASN A 49 14.56 -19.43 -11.97
CA ASN A 49 13.40 -20.26 -12.23
C ASN A 49 12.12 -19.45 -12.60
N VAL A 50 12.18 -18.11 -12.59
CA VAL A 50 11.04 -17.29 -12.98
C VAL A 50 10.84 -17.35 -14.49
N LYS A 51 9.63 -17.72 -14.90
CA LYS A 51 9.22 -17.70 -16.32
C LYS A 51 9.07 -16.27 -16.80
N ASP A 52 9.43 -15.98 -18.05
CA ASP A 52 9.35 -14.68 -18.69
C ASP A 52 9.99 -13.55 -17.84
N ARG A 53 11.22 -13.75 -17.41
CA ARG A 53 12.01 -12.76 -16.62
C ARG A 53 12.06 -11.38 -17.31
N GLN A 54 12.11 -11.36 -18.64
CA GLN A 54 12.13 -10.11 -19.43
C GLN A 54 10.83 -9.33 -19.25
N GLY A 55 9.69 -10.00 -19.32
CA GLY A 55 8.39 -9.36 -19.11
C GLY A 55 8.23 -8.83 -17.69
N TRP A 56 8.65 -9.60 -16.67
CA TRP A 56 8.66 -9.13 -15.26
C TRP A 56 9.53 -7.89 -15.10
N ALA A 57 10.77 -7.94 -15.63
CA ALA A 57 11.69 -6.80 -15.52
C ALA A 57 11.14 -5.55 -16.23
N THR A 58 10.46 -5.72 -17.38
CA THR A 58 9.83 -4.60 -18.10
C THR A 58 8.69 -3.98 -17.33
N ASP A 59 7.75 -4.79 -16.81
CA ASP A 59 6.59 -4.29 -16.07
C ASP A 59 6.99 -3.58 -14.77
N ILE A 60 7.97 -4.14 -14.04
CA ILE A 60 8.50 -3.52 -12.81
C ILE A 60 9.23 -2.21 -13.13
N ALA A 61 10.13 -2.19 -14.15
CA ALA A 61 10.86 -0.98 -14.53
C ALA A 61 9.90 0.13 -14.96
N THR A 62 8.84 -0.20 -15.73
CA THR A 62 7.81 0.76 -16.13
C THR A 62 7.10 1.34 -14.91
N ALA A 63 6.74 0.50 -13.93
CA ALA A 63 6.08 0.97 -12.71
C ALA A 63 6.98 1.91 -11.91
N PHE A 64 8.27 1.58 -11.75
CA PHE A 64 9.23 2.47 -11.06
C PHE A 64 9.38 3.82 -11.77
N THR A 65 9.61 3.81 -13.09
CA THR A 65 9.78 5.04 -13.88
C THR A 65 8.54 5.91 -13.82
N THR A 66 7.35 5.33 -14.05
CA THR A 66 6.09 6.10 -14.10
C THR A 66 5.71 6.69 -12.75
N GLN A 67 6.07 6.02 -11.67
CA GLN A 67 5.78 6.47 -10.31
C GLN A 67 6.89 7.32 -9.69
N GLY A 68 8.01 7.54 -10.42
CA GLY A 68 9.16 8.31 -9.93
C GLY A 68 9.83 7.67 -8.70
N LEU A 69 9.83 6.33 -8.61
CA LEU A 69 10.41 5.61 -7.49
C LEU A 69 11.92 5.39 -7.68
N ASP A 70 12.69 5.48 -6.60
CA ASP A 70 14.12 5.15 -6.59
C ASP A 70 14.33 3.65 -6.84
N PRO A 71 15.00 3.24 -7.95
CA PRO A 71 15.26 1.85 -8.30
C PRO A 71 16.48 1.28 -7.59
N SER A 72 16.71 1.63 -6.31
CA SER A 72 17.76 1.04 -5.50
C SER A 72 17.58 -0.48 -5.35
N ASN A 73 18.66 -1.21 -5.12
CA ASN A 73 18.60 -2.65 -4.84
C ASN A 73 17.63 -2.96 -3.70
N GLU A 74 17.56 -2.11 -2.68
CA GLU A 74 16.64 -2.24 -1.55
C GLU A 74 15.18 -2.21 -2.00
N ASN A 75 14.80 -1.24 -2.82
CA ASN A 75 13.43 -1.10 -3.32
C ASN A 75 13.06 -2.19 -4.32
N LEU A 76 13.96 -2.50 -5.26
CA LEU A 76 13.75 -3.58 -6.24
C LEU A 76 13.61 -4.93 -5.53
N CYS A 77 14.50 -5.25 -4.60
CA CYS A 77 14.43 -6.49 -3.83
C CYS A 77 13.20 -6.56 -2.92
N SER A 78 12.71 -5.43 -2.41
CA SER A 78 11.45 -5.37 -1.65
C SER A 78 10.26 -5.78 -2.51
N VAL A 79 10.17 -5.25 -3.74
CA VAL A 79 9.12 -5.60 -4.71
C VAL A 79 9.19 -7.08 -5.09
N LEU A 80 10.39 -7.56 -5.45
CA LEU A 80 10.59 -8.97 -5.81
C LEU A 80 10.23 -9.91 -4.66
N ALA A 81 10.56 -9.54 -3.42
CA ALA A 81 10.27 -10.34 -2.23
C ALA A 81 8.76 -10.45 -1.95
N VAL A 82 8.00 -9.34 -2.07
CA VAL A 82 6.54 -9.38 -1.94
C VAL A 82 5.93 -10.23 -3.06
N THR A 83 6.35 -10.02 -4.31
CA THR A 83 5.84 -10.80 -5.47
C THR A 83 6.12 -12.30 -5.30
N GLU A 84 7.31 -12.67 -4.82
CA GLU A 84 7.65 -14.06 -4.53
C GLU A 84 6.80 -14.63 -3.39
N GLN A 85 6.52 -13.84 -2.35
CA GLN A 85 5.70 -14.25 -1.21
C GLN A 85 4.24 -14.47 -1.60
N GLU A 86 3.66 -13.58 -2.39
CA GLU A 86 2.24 -13.60 -2.72
C GLU A 86 1.87 -14.59 -3.82
N SER A 87 2.72 -14.70 -4.85
CA SER A 87 2.35 -15.46 -6.05
C SER A 87 3.44 -16.37 -6.60
N THR A 88 4.64 -16.32 -6.05
CA THR A 88 5.83 -16.99 -6.62
C THR A 88 6.00 -16.62 -8.11
N PHE A 89 5.85 -15.34 -8.44
CA PHE A 89 5.90 -14.80 -9.80
C PHE A 89 4.86 -15.42 -10.75
N ASN A 90 3.66 -15.65 -10.26
CA ASN A 90 2.51 -16.03 -11.10
C ASN A 90 1.54 -14.85 -11.16
N ALA A 91 1.20 -14.39 -12.38
CA ALA A 91 0.27 -13.27 -12.58
C ALA A 91 -1.17 -13.61 -12.17
N ASP A 92 -1.56 -14.88 -12.31
CA ASP A 92 -2.90 -15.38 -11.95
C ASP A 92 -2.75 -16.66 -11.11
N PRO A 93 -2.41 -16.55 -9.81
CA PRO A 93 -2.13 -17.69 -8.97
C PRO A 93 -3.41 -18.50 -8.68
N GLN A 94 -3.26 -19.83 -8.73
CA GLN A 94 -4.34 -20.73 -8.35
C GLN A 94 -4.55 -20.73 -6.83
N VAL A 95 -5.82 -20.75 -6.41
CA VAL A 95 -6.22 -20.85 -5.01
C VAL A 95 -6.74 -22.27 -4.76
N PRO A 96 -6.10 -23.05 -3.88
CA PRO A 96 -6.58 -24.39 -3.53
C PRO A 96 -8.02 -24.35 -3.01
N ASN A 97 -8.85 -25.26 -3.51
CA ASN A 97 -10.26 -25.41 -3.10
C ASN A 97 -11.14 -24.16 -3.36
N LEU A 98 -10.78 -23.29 -4.30
CA LEU A 98 -11.51 -22.04 -4.53
C LEU A 98 -12.99 -22.28 -4.87
N SER A 99 -13.31 -23.30 -5.65
CA SER A 99 -14.69 -23.68 -5.95
C SER A 99 -15.50 -23.94 -4.66
N LYS A 100 -14.97 -24.74 -3.75
CA LYS A 100 -15.62 -25.02 -2.46
C LYS A 100 -15.80 -23.75 -1.62
N ILE A 101 -14.78 -22.90 -1.57
CA ILE A 101 -14.81 -21.61 -0.85
C ILE A 101 -15.89 -20.69 -1.45
N ALA A 102 -15.96 -20.62 -2.79
CA ALA A 102 -16.95 -19.81 -3.49
C ALA A 102 -18.40 -20.28 -3.18
N TRP A 103 -18.64 -21.57 -3.23
CA TRP A 103 -19.95 -22.13 -2.89
C TRP A 103 -20.34 -21.89 -1.43
N GLN A 104 -19.42 -22.06 -0.49
CA GLN A 104 -19.65 -21.76 0.93
C GLN A 104 -19.99 -20.28 1.15
N GLU A 105 -19.33 -19.37 0.44
CA GLU A 105 -19.61 -17.94 0.54
C GLU A 105 -20.97 -17.58 -0.07
N ILE A 106 -21.35 -18.21 -1.18
CA ILE A 106 -22.69 -18.07 -1.79
C ILE A 106 -23.76 -18.56 -0.81
N ASP A 107 -23.61 -19.77 -0.25
CA ASP A 107 -24.56 -20.33 0.71
C ASP A 107 -24.68 -19.42 1.97
N ARG A 108 -23.57 -18.94 2.51
CA ARG A 108 -23.52 -18.00 3.65
C ARG A 108 -24.25 -16.68 3.37
N ARG A 109 -24.09 -16.12 2.17
CA ARG A 109 -24.78 -14.89 1.76
C ARG A 109 -26.27 -15.12 1.56
N ALA A 110 -26.65 -16.23 0.95
CA ALA A 110 -28.04 -16.62 0.78
C ALA A 110 -28.76 -16.76 2.13
N GLU A 111 -28.12 -17.41 3.11
CA GLU A 111 -28.63 -17.56 4.46
C GLU A 111 -28.86 -16.21 5.15
N LYS A 112 -27.92 -15.26 5.02
CA LYS A 112 -28.05 -13.90 5.60
C LYS A 112 -29.28 -13.15 5.11
N VAL A 113 -29.72 -13.41 3.87
CA VAL A 113 -30.91 -12.78 3.27
C VAL A 113 -32.11 -13.72 3.25
N HIS A 114 -32.04 -14.83 3.98
CA HIS A 114 -33.10 -15.85 4.14
C HIS A 114 -33.57 -16.46 2.81
N VAL A 115 -32.66 -16.58 1.82
CA VAL A 115 -32.93 -17.26 0.56
C VAL A 115 -32.44 -18.70 0.64
N PRO A 116 -33.32 -19.71 0.43
CA PRO A 116 -32.92 -21.11 0.42
C PRO A 116 -31.85 -21.43 -0.61
N ALA A 117 -30.79 -22.16 -0.21
CA ALA A 117 -29.63 -22.45 -1.07
C ALA A 117 -30.03 -23.14 -2.40
N PHE A 118 -31.06 -23.96 -2.42
CA PHE A 118 -31.52 -24.62 -3.65
C PHE A 118 -32.05 -23.66 -4.70
N LEU A 119 -32.69 -22.54 -4.29
CA LEU A 119 -33.16 -21.50 -5.20
C LEU A 119 -31.97 -20.78 -5.86
N VAL A 120 -30.94 -20.46 -5.06
CA VAL A 120 -29.73 -19.84 -5.58
C VAL A 120 -29.02 -20.79 -6.59
N ARG A 121 -28.90 -22.05 -6.24
CA ARG A 121 -28.30 -23.08 -7.13
C ARG A 121 -29.08 -23.25 -8.42
N THR A 122 -30.41 -23.23 -8.36
CA THR A 122 -31.28 -23.28 -9.55
C THR A 122 -31.10 -22.02 -10.42
N ALA A 123 -31.03 -20.83 -9.81
CA ALA A 123 -30.77 -19.59 -10.55
C ALA A 123 -29.41 -19.60 -11.26
N LEU A 124 -28.40 -20.24 -10.68
CA LEU A 124 -27.06 -20.32 -11.26
C LEU A 124 -26.92 -21.39 -12.38
N LEU A 125 -27.99 -22.12 -12.71
CA LEU A 125 -28.02 -23.00 -13.90
C LEU A 125 -28.21 -22.23 -15.22
N ILE A 126 -28.55 -20.93 -15.18
CA ILE A 126 -28.62 -20.09 -16.38
C ILE A 126 -27.26 -20.01 -17.07
N LYS A 127 -27.30 -19.83 -18.39
CA LYS A 127 -26.08 -19.74 -19.20
C LYS A 127 -25.43 -18.36 -19.09
N SER A 128 -24.14 -18.35 -18.88
CA SER A 128 -23.30 -17.17 -18.96
C SER A 128 -22.87 -16.87 -20.40
N PRO A 129 -22.27 -15.71 -20.69
CA PRO A 129 -21.87 -15.30 -22.04
C PRO A 129 -20.97 -16.32 -22.78
N ASN A 130 -20.23 -17.16 -22.07
CA ASN A 130 -19.35 -18.19 -22.65
C ASN A 130 -20.08 -19.54 -22.95
N GLY A 131 -21.41 -19.57 -22.83
CA GLY A 131 -22.24 -20.73 -23.10
C GLY A 131 -22.30 -21.80 -21.98
N LYS A 132 -21.49 -21.71 -20.95
CA LYS A 132 -21.56 -22.57 -19.75
C LYS A 132 -22.48 -21.96 -18.72
N SER A 133 -23.11 -22.79 -17.89
CA SER A 133 -23.86 -22.24 -16.75
C SER A 133 -22.91 -21.61 -15.70
N TYR A 134 -23.44 -20.70 -14.88
CA TYR A 134 -22.67 -20.13 -13.78
C TYR A 134 -22.26 -21.22 -12.78
N SER A 135 -23.12 -22.20 -12.52
CA SER A 135 -22.82 -23.38 -11.70
C SER A 135 -21.60 -24.14 -12.23
N GLU A 136 -21.59 -24.50 -13.53
CA GLU A 136 -20.46 -25.20 -14.15
C GLU A 136 -19.15 -24.40 -14.08
N ARG A 137 -19.21 -23.08 -14.18
CA ARG A 137 -18.04 -22.21 -14.04
C ARG A 137 -17.54 -22.18 -12.60
N LEU A 138 -18.44 -22.05 -11.62
CA LEU A 138 -18.10 -22.08 -10.20
C LEU A 138 -17.51 -23.41 -9.77
N ASP A 139 -18.02 -24.55 -10.30
CA ASP A 139 -17.46 -25.87 -10.01
C ASP A 139 -16.01 -26.04 -10.49
N LYS A 140 -15.61 -25.30 -11.52
CA LYS A 140 -14.30 -25.39 -12.15
C LYS A 140 -13.36 -24.22 -11.85
N VAL A 141 -13.83 -23.22 -11.09
CA VAL A 141 -13.05 -22.03 -10.79
C VAL A 141 -11.78 -22.37 -9.99
N ARG A 142 -10.65 -21.80 -10.42
CA ARG A 142 -9.33 -22.04 -9.81
C ARG A 142 -8.61 -20.77 -9.40
N THR A 143 -8.92 -19.63 -10.03
CA THR A 143 -8.24 -18.37 -9.79
C THR A 143 -9.22 -17.28 -9.35
N GLU A 144 -8.73 -16.28 -8.63
CA GLU A 144 -9.55 -15.13 -8.23
C GLU A 144 -10.00 -14.30 -9.42
N LYS A 145 -9.18 -14.25 -10.48
CA LYS A 145 -9.55 -13.65 -11.76
C LYS A 145 -10.80 -14.29 -12.34
N GLU A 146 -10.80 -15.63 -12.42
CA GLU A 146 -11.97 -16.38 -12.92
C GLU A 146 -13.20 -16.15 -12.04
N LEU A 147 -13.05 -16.15 -10.70
CA LEU A 147 -14.15 -15.92 -9.78
C LEU A 147 -14.73 -14.51 -9.92
N SER A 148 -13.86 -13.50 -10.03
CA SER A 148 -14.27 -12.11 -10.26
C SER A 148 -15.04 -11.98 -11.59
N ALA A 149 -14.55 -12.58 -12.68
CA ALA A 149 -15.21 -12.55 -13.97
C ALA A 149 -16.57 -13.26 -13.96
N ILE A 150 -16.71 -14.39 -13.23
CA ILE A 150 -18.00 -15.05 -13.06
C ILE A 150 -19.02 -14.12 -12.39
N PHE A 151 -18.60 -13.40 -11.35
CA PHE A 151 -19.47 -12.44 -10.66
C PHE A 151 -19.83 -11.25 -11.56
N ASP A 152 -18.86 -10.67 -12.24
CA ASP A 152 -19.06 -9.53 -13.14
C ASP A 152 -20.03 -9.90 -14.27
N ASP A 153 -19.84 -11.02 -14.95
CA ASP A 153 -20.76 -11.56 -15.98
C ASP A 153 -22.19 -11.75 -15.43
N PHE A 154 -22.31 -12.18 -14.16
CA PHE A 154 -23.61 -12.42 -13.53
C PHE A 154 -24.37 -11.12 -13.27
N ILE A 155 -23.69 -10.11 -12.73
CA ILE A 155 -24.35 -8.83 -12.43
C ILE A 155 -24.61 -8.00 -13.70
N ASP A 156 -23.83 -8.18 -14.77
CA ASP A 156 -24.02 -7.51 -16.06
C ASP A 156 -25.30 -7.93 -16.79
N MET A 157 -25.89 -9.06 -16.40
CA MET A 157 -27.25 -9.44 -16.89
C MET A 157 -28.36 -8.52 -16.36
N VAL A 158 -28.08 -7.74 -15.32
CA VAL A 158 -29.05 -6.81 -14.71
C VAL A 158 -28.73 -5.39 -15.20
N PRO A 159 -29.71 -4.63 -15.70
CA PRO A 159 -29.48 -3.22 -16.03
C PRO A 159 -28.86 -2.47 -14.87
N MET A 160 -27.76 -1.72 -15.11
CA MET A 160 -26.96 -1.03 -14.09
C MET A 160 -26.34 -1.96 -13.01
N GLY A 161 -26.21 -3.27 -13.29
CA GLY A 161 -25.73 -4.25 -12.33
C GLY A 161 -24.37 -3.90 -11.72
N GLN A 162 -23.42 -3.41 -12.50
CA GLN A 162 -22.11 -2.95 -11.99
C GLN A 162 -22.24 -1.81 -10.98
N THR A 163 -23.11 -0.84 -11.24
CA THR A 163 -23.35 0.31 -10.33
C THR A 163 -24.01 -0.15 -9.02
N LEU A 164 -24.98 -1.05 -9.11
CA LEU A 164 -25.76 -1.50 -7.96
C LEU A 164 -25.04 -2.60 -7.14
N PHE A 165 -24.37 -3.51 -7.79
CA PHE A 165 -23.87 -4.77 -7.18
C PHE A 165 -22.36 -4.96 -7.29
N GLY A 166 -21.62 -4.15 -8.07
CA GLY A 166 -20.18 -4.33 -8.29
C GLY A 166 -19.37 -4.39 -6.99
N ARG A 167 -19.77 -3.63 -5.97
CA ARG A 167 -19.15 -3.66 -4.64
C ARG A 167 -19.36 -4.98 -3.87
N LEU A 168 -20.30 -5.81 -4.30
CA LEU A 168 -20.58 -7.11 -3.69
C LEU A 168 -19.69 -8.23 -4.24
N ASN A 169 -18.81 -7.93 -5.23
CA ASN A 169 -17.87 -8.91 -5.74
C ASN A 169 -17.03 -9.49 -4.59
N PRO A 170 -17.01 -10.82 -4.41
CA PRO A 170 -16.31 -11.45 -3.28
C PRO A 170 -14.79 -11.35 -3.37
N VAL A 171 -14.25 -10.98 -4.54
CA VAL A 171 -12.81 -10.84 -4.76
C VAL A 171 -12.40 -9.40 -4.52
N HIS A 172 -11.63 -9.17 -3.47
CA HIS A 172 -11.19 -7.84 -3.04
C HIS A 172 -9.72 -7.54 -3.31
N THR A 173 -8.91 -8.57 -3.53
CA THR A 173 -7.48 -8.48 -3.87
C THR A 173 -7.19 -9.33 -5.08
N GLY A 174 -6.07 -9.09 -5.76
CA GLY A 174 -5.69 -9.90 -6.90
C GLY A 174 -4.32 -9.59 -7.48
N GLY A 175 -4.00 -10.33 -8.53
CA GLY A 175 -2.76 -10.19 -9.27
C GLY A 175 -1.52 -10.69 -8.52
N PRO A 176 -0.33 -10.50 -9.11
CA PRO A 176 0.90 -11.09 -8.60
C PRO A 176 1.37 -10.56 -7.24
N MET A 177 0.90 -9.40 -6.82
CA MET A 177 1.18 -8.84 -5.50
C MET A 177 -0.03 -8.85 -4.56
N GLN A 178 -1.16 -9.47 -4.96
CA GLN A 178 -2.40 -9.53 -4.16
C GLN A 178 -2.86 -8.14 -3.67
N VAL A 179 -2.75 -7.14 -4.54
CA VAL A 179 -3.11 -5.77 -4.20
C VAL A 179 -4.63 -5.58 -4.09
N SER A 180 -5.07 -4.71 -3.20
CA SER A 180 -6.47 -4.34 -3.07
C SER A 180 -7.01 -3.71 -4.35
N ILE A 181 -8.13 -4.23 -4.86
CA ILE A 181 -8.80 -3.71 -6.05
C ILE A 181 -9.31 -2.29 -5.79
N ALA A 182 -9.91 -2.03 -4.63
CA ALA A 182 -10.36 -0.69 -4.25
C ALA A 182 -9.18 0.31 -4.19
N PHE A 183 -8.01 -0.11 -3.70
CA PHE A 183 -6.80 0.70 -3.75
C PHE A 183 -6.38 1.01 -5.19
N ALA A 184 -6.40 0.02 -6.06
CA ALA A 184 -6.04 0.20 -7.48
C ALA A 184 -6.99 1.17 -8.18
N GLU A 185 -8.31 1.02 -7.98
CA GLU A 185 -9.35 1.91 -8.53
C GLU A 185 -9.16 3.36 -8.05
N ALA A 186 -8.91 3.57 -6.76
CA ALA A 186 -8.64 4.89 -6.19
C ALA A 186 -7.32 5.51 -6.67
N ASN A 187 -6.37 4.70 -7.12
CA ASN A 187 -5.04 5.11 -7.55
C ASN A 187 -4.79 4.93 -9.07
N ALA A 188 -5.85 4.83 -9.87
CA ALA A 188 -5.76 4.61 -11.31
C ALA A 188 -5.19 5.79 -12.10
N LYS A 189 -5.25 7.01 -11.54
CA LYS A 189 -4.68 8.21 -12.18
C LYS A 189 -3.17 8.03 -12.39
N GLY A 190 -2.73 8.22 -13.64
CA GLY A 190 -1.32 8.05 -14.01
C GLY A 190 -0.91 6.61 -14.34
N TYR A 191 -1.85 5.67 -14.40
CA TYR A 191 -1.60 4.32 -14.92
C TYR A 191 -1.13 4.40 -16.38
N PRO A 192 0.03 3.81 -16.74
CA PRO A 192 0.69 4.11 -18.02
C PRO A 192 0.14 3.35 -19.22
N TYR A 193 -0.80 2.45 -19.02
CA TYR A 193 -1.34 1.61 -20.08
C TYR A 193 -2.78 1.94 -20.38
N THR A 194 -3.19 1.74 -21.65
CA THR A 194 -4.61 1.75 -22.01
C THR A 194 -5.32 0.61 -21.30
N VAL A 195 -6.39 0.93 -20.59
CA VAL A 195 -7.21 -0.04 -19.87
C VAL A 195 -8.25 -0.59 -20.87
N ASP A 196 -8.17 -1.89 -21.12
CA ASP A 196 -9.21 -2.62 -21.86
C ASP A 196 -10.16 -3.25 -20.83
N GLY A 197 -11.31 -2.61 -20.64
CA GLY A 197 -12.28 -2.97 -19.60
C GLY A 197 -12.15 -2.12 -18.33
N THR A 198 -11.84 -2.72 -17.19
CA THR A 198 -11.84 -2.05 -15.88
C THR A 198 -10.48 -2.15 -15.17
N ILE A 199 -10.23 -1.24 -14.21
CA ILE A 199 -9.04 -1.32 -13.34
C ILE A 199 -9.03 -2.63 -12.54
N ARG A 200 -10.19 -3.14 -12.14
CA ARG A 200 -10.33 -4.47 -11.53
C ARG A 200 -9.70 -5.57 -12.41
N GLN A 201 -10.02 -5.57 -13.70
CA GLN A 201 -9.46 -6.55 -14.65
C GLN A 201 -7.95 -6.34 -14.85
N GLU A 202 -7.48 -5.08 -14.90
CA GLU A 202 -6.03 -4.78 -14.98
C GLU A 202 -5.25 -5.30 -13.77
N VAL A 203 -5.80 -5.26 -12.56
CA VAL A 203 -5.15 -5.81 -11.35
C VAL A 203 -4.78 -7.29 -11.53
N PHE A 204 -5.57 -8.07 -12.26
CA PHE A 204 -5.29 -9.47 -12.55
C PHE A 204 -4.31 -9.71 -13.69
N SER A 205 -3.83 -8.65 -14.35
CA SER A 205 -2.71 -8.74 -15.29
C SER A 205 -1.38 -8.61 -14.56
N ARG A 206 -0.27 -9.12 -15.18
CA ARG A 206 1.07 -8.91 -14.60
C ARG A 206 1.39 -7.43 -14.48
N ARG A 207 1.21 -6.66 -15.58
CA ARG A 207 1.52 -5.23 -15.62
C ARG A 207 0.71 -4.43 -14.61
N GLY A 208 -0.60 -4.64 -14.53
CA GLY A 208 -1.47 -3.91 -13.62
C GLY A 208 -1.25 -4.31 -12.16
N GLY A 209 -1.18 -5.61 -11.87
CA GLY A 209 -0.92 -6.09 -10.51
C GLY A 209 0.44 -5.64 -9.98
N MET A 210 1.48 -5.59 -10.83
CA MET A 210 2.78 -5.03 -10.45
C MET A 210 2.71 -3.52 -10.23
N TYR A 211 2.09 -2.77 -11.15
CA TYR A 211 2.00 -1.31 -11.03
C TYR A 211 1.31 -0.88 -9.72
N PHE A 212 0.12 -1.42 -9.45
CA PHE A 212 -0.64 -1.05 -8.25
C PHE A 212 -0.03 -1.65 -6.97
N GLY A 213 0.53 -2.86 -7.04
CA GLY A 213 1.22 -3.47 -5.92
C GLY A 213 2.48 -2.70 -5.51
N ILE A 214 3.29 -2.25 -6.48
CA ILE A 214 4.47 -1.40 -6.25
C ILE A 214 4.05 -0.06 -5.64
N LYS A 215 2.97 0.56 -6.16
CA LYS A 215 2.41 1.79 -5.62
C LYS A 215 1.95 1.61 -4.18
N HIS A 216 1.31 0.48 -3.87
CA HIS A 216 0.89 0.17 -2.50
C HIS A 216 2.06 -0.01 -1.55
N LEU A 217 3.14 -0.67 -2.01
CA LEU A 217 4.31 -0.95 -1.18
C LEU A 217 5.21 0.28 -0.98
N LEU A 218 5.48 1.04 -2.04
CA LEU A 218 6.51 2.09 -2.06
C LEU A 218 5.96 3.50 -2.30
N GLY A 219 4.73 3.65 -2.76
CA GLY A 219 4.15 4.92 -3.21
C GLY A 219 3.75 5.89 -2.10
N TYR A 220 4.12 5.64 -0.85
CA TYR A 220 3.89 6.55 0.27
C TYR A 220 5.20 6.88 0.99
N PRO A 221 5.42 8.12 1.46
CA PRO A 221 6.59 8.46 2.25
C PRO A 221 6.50 7.83 3.64
N ALA A 222 7.60 7.30 4.15
CA ALA A 222 7.67 6.77 5.51
C ALA A 222 9.10 6.81 6.05
N ASN A 223 9.24 7.19 7.34
CA ASN A 223 10.52 7.34 8.03
C ASN A 223 10.91 6.06 8.79
N TYR A 224 10.71 4.88 8.17
CA TYR A 224 11.03 3.62 8.82
C TYR A 224 12.53 3.32 8.79
N PRO A 225 13.11 2.88 9.91
CA PRO A 225 14.53 2.51 9.98
C PRO A 225 14.85 1.19 9.24
N GLN A 226 13.82 0.39 8.93
CA GLN A 226 13.96 -0.93 8.30
C GLN A 226 12.78 -1.20 7.38
N SER A 227 13.03 -1.89 6.25
CA SER A 227 12.00 -2.22 5.25
C SER A 227 10.91 -3.16 5.78
N ILE A 228 11.17 -3.93 6.84
CA ILE A 228 10.22 -4.87 7.43
C ILE A 228 8.91 -4.20 7.86
N TYR A 229 8.95 -2.93 8.27
CA TYR A 229 7.76 -2.17 8.62
C TYR A 229 6.88 -1.85 7.41
N ARG A 230 7.49 -1.59 6.23
CA ARG A 230 6.72 -1.46 4.98
C ARG A 230 6.06 -2.77 4.56
N PHE A 231 6.69 -3.90 4.83
CA PHE A 231 6.07 -5.20 4.56
C PHE A 231 4.89 -5.47 5.47
N ALA A 232 4.99 -5.08 6.73
CA ALA A 232 3.86 -5.15 7.65
C ALA A 232 2.73 -4.22 7.22
N ASP A 233 3.04 -2.99 6.82
CA ASP A 233 2.08 -2.02 6.31
C ASP A 233 1.44 -2.46 4.99
N PHE A 234 2.17 -3.14 4.12
CA PHE A 234 1.62 -3.72 2.90
C PHE A 234 0.46 -4.67 3.17
N ASN A 235 0.54 -5.40 4.25
CA ASN A 235 -0.49 -6.36 4.68
C ASN A 235 -1.59 -5.71 5.54
N ALA A 236 -1.23 -4.71 6.38
CA ALA A 236 -2.11 -4.13 7.40
C ALA A 236 -2.68 -2.76 7.04
N GLY A 237 -2.17 -2.12 6.00
CA GLY A 237 -2.50 -0.73 5.62
C GLY A 237 -1.36 0.24 5.88
N TRP A 238 -1.32 1.33 5.13
CA TRP A 238 -0.27 2.34 5.24
C TRP A 238 -0.16 2.89 6.67
N TYR A 239 1.08 3.02 7.14
CA TYR A 239 1.43 3.50 8.48
C TYR A 239 0.97 2.62 9.66
N ALA A 240 0.47 1.41 9.42
CA ALA A 240 0.02 0.52 10.49
C ALA A 240 1.13 0.25 11.52
N SER A 241 2.39 0.08 11.08
CA SER A 241 3.54 -0.13 11.96
C SER A 241 3.86 1.06 12.84
N ARG A 242 3.77 2.29 12.32
CA ARG A 242 3.91 3.54 13.08
C ARG A 242 2.75 3.71 14.07
N ASN A 243 1.55 3.49 13.60
CA ASN A 243 0.34 3.64 14.40
C ASN A 243 0.29 2.61 15.55
N ALA A 244 0.71 1.38 15.30
CA ALA A 244 0.84 0.37 16.35
C ALA A 244 1.87 0.77 17.42
N ALA A 245 2.98 1.43 17.03
CA ALA A 245 3.94 1.99 17.98
C ALA A 245 3.32 3.12 18.80
N PHE A 246 2.51 3.99 18.20
CA PHE A 246 1.75 5.02 18.89
C PHE A 246 0.75 4.41 19.87
N GLN A 247 -0.04 3.42 19.47
CA GLN A 247 -0.96 2.68 20.34
C GLN A 247 -0.22 2.06 21.53
N ARG A 248 0.97 1.48 21.31
CA ARG A 248 1.80 0.93 22.38
C ARG A 248 2.28 2.00 23.35
N ALA A 249 2.66 3.19 22.86
CA ALA A 249 3.04 4.31 23.72
C ALA A 249 1.85 4.78 24.58
N VAL A 250 0.66 4.92 23.98
CA VAL A 250 -0.58 5.27 24.68
C VAL A 250 -0.93 4.20 25.73
N SER A 251 -0.87 2.91 25.38
CA SER A 251 -1.12 1.81 26.31
C SER A 251 -0.21 1.88 27.54
N ARG A 252 1.08 2.17 27.35
CA ARG A 252 2.05 2.31 28.46
C ARG A 252 1.73 3.51 29.35
N LEU A 253 1.29 4.64 28.78
CA LEU A 253 1.01 5.87 29.52
C LEU A 253 -0.31 5.82 30.31
N THR A 254 -1.29 5.05 29.81
CA THR A 254 -2.63 4.95 30.39
C THR A 254 -2.85 3.69 31.22
N GLY A 255 -2.08 2.64 31.01
CA GLY A 255 -2.37 1.30 31.51
C GLY A 255 -3.49 0.58 30.75
N ILE A 256 -4.13 1.22 29.77
CA ILE A 256 -5.21 0.62 28.95
C ILE A 256 -4.57 -0.27 27.87
N LYS A 257 -4.95 -1.55 27.84
CA LYS A 257 -4.48 -2.48 26.82
C LYS A 257 -5.20 -2.21 25.49
N LEU A 258 -4.47 -1.73 24.48
CA LEU A 258 -4.96 -1.56 23.11
C LEU A 258 -4.56 -2.73 22.23
N ALA A 259 -5.35 -2.95 21.18
CA ALA A 259 -4.99 -3.83 20.08
C ALA A 259 -3.86 -3.23 19.28
N LEU A 260 -2.72 -3.60 19.14
CA LEU A 260 -1.64 -2.93 18.39
C LEU A 260 -1.79 -3.21 16.88
N ASP A 261 -2.93 -2.82 16.33
CA ASP A 261 -3.37 -3.11 14.97
C ASP A 261 -3.08 -1.97 13.96
N GLY A 262 -2.81 -0.76 14.49
CA GLY A 262 -2.59 0.43 13.69
C GLY A 262 -3.84 1.26 13.44
N ASP A 263 -5.02 0.83 13.89
CA ASP A 263 -6.28 1.55 13.73
C ASP A 263 -6.42 2.62 14.82
N LEU A 264 -6.27 3.89 14.42
CA LEU A 264 -6.32 5.00 15.38
C LEU A 264 -7.73 5.48 15.65
N ILE A 265 -8.58 5.54 14.61
CA ILE A 265 -9.99 5.97 14.70
C ILE A 265 -10.91 5.06 13.89
N ASN A 266 -12.20 5.21 14.11
CA ASN A 266 -13.23 4.60 13.27
C ASN A 266 -13.58 5.57 12.13
N TYR A 267 -12.89 5.46 10.99
CA TYR A 267 -13.14 6.34 9.84
C TYR A 267 -14.60 6.27 9.37
N GLY A 268 -15.19 7.45 9.14
CA GLY A 268 -16.58 7.55 8.69
C GLY A 268 -17.63 7.23 9.76
N SER A 269 -17.27 7.23 11.03
CA SER A 269 -18.16 7.00 12.17
C SER A 269 -17.94 8.04 13.28
N ASP A 270 -19.01 8.53 13.87
CA ASP A 270 -18.96 9.42 15.04
C ASP A 270 -18.57 8.68 16.34
N LYS A 271 -18.51 7.36 16.30
CA LYS A 271 -18.15 6.54 17.46
C LYS A 271 -16.63 6.53 17.63
N ALA A 272 -16.16 7.03 18.77
CA ALA A 272 -14.74 7.00 19.09
C ALA A 272 -14.20 5.55 19.15
N SER A 273 -12.99 5.33 18.62
CA SER A 273 -12.27 4.06 18.71
C SER A 273 -11.71 3.84 20.13
N ALA A 274 -11.29 2.61 20.42
CA ALA A 274 -10.59 2.30 21.67
C ALA A 274 -9.30 3.12 21.84
N THR A 275 -8.55 3.30 20.72
CA THR A 275 -7.35 4.13 20.69
C THR A 275 -7.67 5.59 21.03
N GLU A 276 -8.69 6.16 20.38
CA GLU A 276 -9.12 7.54 20.62
C GLU A 276 -9.54 7.76 22.08
N LEU A 277 -10.33 6.85 22.65
CA LEU A 277 -10.76 6.93 24.06
C LEU A 277 -9.56 6.88 25.02
N ALA A 278 -8.59 6.02 24.76
CA ALA A 278 -7.38 5.93 25.56
C ALA A 278 -6.53 7.22 25.47
N VAL A 279 -6.44 7.84 24.29
CA VAL A 279 -5.75 9.11 24.10
C VAL A 279 -6.47 10.26 24.81
N ARG A 280 -7.80 10.32 24.75
CA ARG A 280 -8.62 11.31 25.47
C ARG A 280 -8.42 11.24 26.98
N ALA A 281 -8.20 10.04 27.52
CA ALA A 281 -7.85 9.88 28.95
C ALA A 281 -6.51 10.57 29.32
N LEU A 282 -5.63 10.82 28.34
CA LEU A 282 -4.39 11.61 28.51
C LEU A 282 -4.59 13.11 28.27
N GLY A 283 -5.77 13.57 27.86
CA GLY A 283 -6.02 14.94 27.36
C GLY A 283 -5.43 16.04 28.26
N LYS A 284 -5.65 15.95 29.58
CA LYS A 284 -5.06 16.89 30.54
C LYS A 284 -3.52 16.87 30.58
N ARG A 285 -2.92 15.67 30.50
CA ARG A 285 -1.45 15.49 30.45
C ARG A 285 -0.84 15.97 29.16
N LEU A 286 -1.63 15.89 28.07
CA LEU A 286 -1.24 16.33 26.72
C LEU A 286 -1.57 17.80 26.49
N ASP A 287 -2.32 18.46 27.38
CA ASP A 287 -2.86 19.81 27.20
C ASP A 287 -3.58 19.92 25.84
N MET A 288 -4.55 19.01 25.58
CA MET A 288 -5.31 18.90 24.35
C MET A 288 -6.78 18.61 24.63
N SER A 289 -7.67 19.24 23.86
CA SER A 289 -9.09 18.91 23.87
C SER A 289 -9.40 17.65 23.07
N ASP A 290 -10.54 17.01 23.35
CA ASP A 290 -11.01 15.82 22.62
C ASP A 290 -11.10 16.06 21.11
N SER A 291 -11.58 17.23 20.70
CA SER A 291 -11.67 17.59 19.27
C SER A 291 -10.30 17.78 18.63
N ALA A 292 -9.30 18.30 19.35
CA ALA A 292 -7.94 18.41 18.84
C ALA A 292 -7.28 17.03 18.70
N ILE A 293 -7.54 16.13 19.66
CA ILE A 293 -7.10 14.73 19.62
C ILE A 293 -7.70 14.02 18.39
N HIS A 294 -9.02 14.11 18.21
CA HIS A 294 -9.72 13.49 17.08
C HIS A 294 -9.12 13.94 15.74
N ARG A 295 -9.03 15.25 15.50
CA ARG A 295 -8.46 15.80 14.25
C ARG A 295 -7.02 15.38 14.00
N ALA A 296 -6.23 15.19 15.06
CA ALA A 296 -4.87 14.68 14.90
C ALA A 296 -4.86 13.21 14.51
N LEU A 297 -5.71 12.37 15.13
CA LEU A 297 -5.82 10.94 14.83
C LEU A 297 -6.36 10.67 13.42
N GLU A 298 -7.21 11.55 12.86
CA GLU A 298 -7.67 11.47 11.46
C GLU A 298 -6.52 11.45 10.45
N LYS A 299 -5.38 12.06 10.80
CA LYS A 299 -4.16 12.05 9.98
C LYS A 299 -3.39 10.72 10.03
N GLY A 300 -3.89 9.73 10.74
CA GLY A 300 -3.24 8.42 10.92
C GLY A 300 -2.85 7.71 9.63
N ASN A 301 -3.50 8.03 8.51
CA ASN A 301 -3.21 7.46 7.19
C ASN A 301 -2.28 8.32 6.32
N SER A 302 -1.64 9.35 6.90
CA SER A 302 -0.67 10.19 6.21
C SER A 302 0.61 10.39 7.05
N LEU A 303 1.68 10.85 6.39
CA LEU A 303 2.93 11.21 7.09
C LEU A 303 2.70 12.36 8.08
N ASP A 304 1.78 13.27 7.78
CA ASP A 304 1.47 14.46 8.59
C ASP A 304 1.06 14.14 10.04
N PHE A 305 0.72 12.89 10.34
CA PHE A 305 0.45 12.49 11.71
C PHE A 305 1.69 12.64 12.60
N GLU A 306 2.88 12.41 12.06
CA GLU A 306 4.15 12.54 12.77
C GLU A 306 4.43 13.99 13.20
N ASP A 307 3.90 14.97 12.45
CA ASP A 307 4.06 16.41 12.69
C ASP A 307 2.94 16.99 13.57
N THR A 308 2.04 16.15 14.08
CA THR A 308 0.99 16.64 14.99
C THR A 308 1.50 16.80 16.41
N SER A 309 1.03 17.84 17.10
CA SER A 309 1.31 18.02 18.53
C SER A 309 0.89 16.82 19.37
N LEU A 310 -0.12 16.06 18.91
CA LEU A 310 -0.54 14.82 19.58
C LEU A 310 0.58 13.77 19.54
N TYR A 311 1.09 13.48 18.35
CA TYR A 311 2.15 12.48 18.16
C TYR A 311 3.40 12.85 18.96
N GLU A 312 3.86 14.10 18.83
CA GLU A 312 5.03 14.59 19.53
C GLU A 312 4.88 14.50 21.05
N ARG A 313 3.75 14.98 21.60
CA ARG A 313 3.51 15.00 23.04
C ARG A 313 3.36 13.60 23.65
N VAL A 314 2.66 12.68 22.96
CA VAL A 314 2.54 11.28 23.40
C VAL A 314 3.92 10.62 23.48
N PHE A 315 4.72 10.76 22.44
CA PHE A 315 6.06 10.16 22.44
C PHE A 315 7.03 10.86 23.40
N ALA A 316 6.94 12.17 23.57
CA ALA A 316 7.72 12.90 24.59
C ALA A 316 7.41 12.40 26.01
N LEU A 317 6.13 12.14 26.31
CA LEU A 317 5.73 11.55 27.59
C LEU A 317 6.22 10.10 27.73
N ALA A 318 6.10 9.30 26.67
CA ALA A 318 6.53 7.90 26.69
C ALA A 318 8.05 7.75 26.85
N ASP A 319 8.83 8.64 26.24
CA ASP A 319 10.29 8.64 26.34
C ASP A 319 10.78 9.02 27.75
N LYS A 320 10.04 9.86 28.49
CA LYS A 320 10.36 10.23 29.88
C LYS A 320 10.19 9.07 30.88
N SER A 321 9.45 8.01 30.51
CA SER A 321 9.17 6.88 31.40
C SER A 321 10.24 5.77 31.36
N GLY A 322 11.46 6.06 30.89
CA GLY A 322 12.59 5.12 30.88
C GLY A 322 13.21 4.96 29.49
N THR A 323 13.11 3.79 28.87
CA THR A 323 13.68 3.54 27.54
C THR A 323 12.88 4.28 26.45
N LYS A 324 13.59 4.89 25.49
CA LYS A 324 13.00 5.56 24.32
C LYS A 324 11.99 4.64 23.62
N ALA A 325 10.78 5.12 23.47
CA ALA A 325 9.70 4.35 22.83
C ALA A 325 9.99 4.17 21.32
N PRO A 326 9.84 2.96 20.77
CA PRO A 326 10.01 2.74 19.33
C PRO A 326 8.97 3.53 18.55
N ARG A 327 9.36 4.05 17.37
CA ARG A 327 8.48 4.81 16.45
C ARG A 327 7.79 3.92 15.40
N ALA A 328 8.20 2.66 15.31
CA ALA A 328 7.55 1.61 14.53
C ALA A 328 7.65 0.27 15.24
N ILE A 329 6.60 -0.53 15.17
CA ILE A 329 6.56 -1.94 15.60
C ILE A 329 5.74 -2.74 14.61
N LEU A 330 5.91 -4.04 14.56
CA LEU A 330 5.06 -4.90 13.75
C LEU A 330 3.66 -4.98 14.38
N PRO A 331 2.58 -4.70 13.60
CA PRO A 331 1.21 -4.81 14.09
C PRO A 331 0.86 -6.22 14.57
N GLY A 332 0.06 -6.30 15.63
CA GLY A 332 -0.36 -7.56 16.27
C GLY A 332 -1.59 -8.22 15.62
N ILE A 333 -1.75 -8.10 14.30
CA ILE A 333 -2.93 -8.57 13.57
C ILE A 333 -2.80 -10.06 13.26
N THR A 334 -3.84 -10.84 13.59
CA THR A 334 -4.01 -12.21 13.08
C THR A 334 -4.63 -12.16 11.70
N LEU A 335 -4.03 -12.87 10.73
CA LEU A 335 -4.54 -12.94 9.37
C LEU A 335 -5.68 -13.97 9.31
N GLU A 336 -6.86 -13.50 8.93
CA GLU A 336 -8.06 -14.34 8.80
C GLU A 336 -8.52 -14.35 7.34
N SER A 337 -8.60 -15.55 6.77
CA SER A 337 -9.11 -15.75 5.42
C SER A 337 -9.55 -17.21 5.27
N PRO A 338 -10.61 -17.52 4.51
CA PRO A 338 -10.97 -18.89 4.17
C PRO A 338 -9.85 -19.70 3.51
N LYS A 339 -8.84 -19.03 2.98
CA LYS A 339 -7.65 -19.63 2.36
C LYS A 339 -6.55 -19.99 3.36
N ILE A 340 -6.61 -19.45 4.58
CA ILE A 340 -5.59 -19.62 5.62
C ILE A 340 -6.02 -20.76 6.55
N THR A 341 -5.25 -21.84 6.56
CA THR A 341 -5.54 -23.05 7.35
C THR A 341 -4.79 -23.10 8.69
N ARG A 342 -3.93 -22.11 8.96
CA ARG A 342 -3.13 -22.01 10.19
C ARG A 342 -3.12 -20.57 10.70
N LYS A 343 -2.86 -20.37 12.00
CA LYS A 343 -2.76 -19.04 12.58
C LYS A 343 -1.51 -18.32 12.06
N LEU A 344 -1.71 -17.32 11.23
CA LEU A 344 -0.67 -16.44 10.69
C LEU A 344 -0.88 -15.02 11.19
N THR A 345 0.20 -14.24 11.26
CA THR A 345 0.16 -12.84 11.69
C THR A 345 0.82 -11.93 10.67
N THR A 346 0.49 -10.63 10.72
CA THR A 346 1.21 -9.60 9.95
C THR A 346 2.72 -9.63 10.20
N ALA A 347 3.14 -9.87 11.44
CA ALA A 347 4.55 -10.01 11.79
C ALA A 347 5.21 -11.21 11.10
N TRP A 348 4.52 -12.36 11.05
CA TRP A 348 4.99 -13.52 10.31
C TRP A 348 5.15 -13.21 8.82
N PHE A 349 4.15 -12.55 8.23
CA PHE A 349 4.20 -12.15 6.82
C PHE A 349 5.40 -11.24 6.55
N ALA A 350 5.54 -10.16 7.33
CA ALA A 350 6.63 -9.19 7.18
C ALA A 350 8.01 -9.85 7.29
N GLN A 351 8.21 -10.77 8.25
CA GLN A 351 9.45 -11.51 8.40
C GLN A 351 9.75 -12.40 7.19
N ARG A 352 8.73 -13.11 6.67
CA ARG A 352 8.89 -13.97 5.49
C ARG A 352 9.27 -13.18 4.23
N VAL A 353 8.71 -11.98 4.08
CA VAL A 353 9.08 -11.07 3.00
C VAL A 353 10.50 -10.54 3.19
N ASP A 354 10.87 -10.14 4.41
CA ASP A 354 12.23 -9.65 4.67
C ASP A 354 13.29 -10.73 4.42
N ASP A 355 13.06 -11.98 4.82
CA ASP A 355 13.95 -13.11 4.50
C ASP A 355 14.17 -13.26 2.98
N ARG A 356 13.14 -13.05 2.16
CA ARG A 356 13.24 -13.06 0.69
C ARG A 356 14.02 -11.88 0.16
N ARG A 357 13.76 -10.69 0.72
CA ARG A 357 14.50 -9.48 0.35
C ARG A 357 16.00 -9.64 0.63
N GLN A 358 16.38 -10.18 1.78
CA GLN A 358 17.79 -10.45 2.10
C GLN A 358 18.45 -11.40 1.09
N ARG A 359 17.74 -12.48 0.68
CA ARG A 359 18.26 -13.38 -0.38
C ARG A 359 18.41 -12.66 -1.74
N CYS A 360 17.50 -11.75 -2.08
CA CYS A 360 17.60 -10.94 -3.28
C CYS A 360 18.83 -10.00 -3.22
N LEU A 361 19.06 -9.33 -2.08
CA LEU A 361 20.21 -8.44 -1.89
C LEU A 361 21.56 -9.15 -1.99
N VAL A 362 21.62 -10.45 -1.65
CA VAL A 362 22.84 -11.25 -1.88
C VAL A 362 23.12 -11.40 -3.38
N ARG A 363 22.10 -11.52 -4.23
CA ARG A 363 22.27 -11.56 -5.70
C ARG A 363 22.67 -10.20 -6.31
N ALA A 364 22.48 -9.12 -5.57
CA ALA A 364 22.85 -7.76 -5.98
C ALA A 364 24.36 -7.46 -5.85
N LYS A 365 25.08 -8.27 -5.07
CA LYS A 365 26.52 -8.16 -4.85
C LYS A 365 27.29 -8.87 -5.97
#